data_545034b30ee3afdf3570349531ca76a4
#
_entry.id   545034b30ee3afdf3570349531ca76a4
#
_cell.length_a   1.000
_cell.length_b   1.000
_cell.length_c   1.000
_cell.angle_alpha   90.00
_cell.angle_beta   90.00
_cell.angle_gamma   90.00
#
_symmetry.space_group_name_H-M   'P 1'
#
loop_
_entity.id
_entity.type
_entity.pdbx_description
1 polymer ?
#
loop_
_entity_poly.entity_id
_entity_poly.type
_entity_poly.pdbx_seq_one_letter_code
_entity_poly.pdbx_strand_id
1 'polypeptide(L)'
;VAVGFGEERLVKAAQKQLETLPYYHSFTHKSHPAVAELSQKLTEIVGLDMTHAHYTNSGSEANDSAMKMVWYYNNALNRPEKKKIISRFKAYHGITIASGSLTGIPMMHNDFDLPLKQVLHTRCPHFWREGQEGETEEEFASRCAKELENLILDEGPDTICLLYTSDAADEQQR
;
A
#
# COMPACT_ATOMS: atom_id res chain seq x y z
N VAL A 1 -0.83 -9.69 15.81
CA VAL A 1 0.53 -9.64 16.39
C VAL A 1 1.23 -10.97 16.08
N ALA A 2 2.10 -10.98 15.07
CA ALA A 2 2.68 -12.20 14.52
C ALA A 2 3.53 -13.01 15.51
N VAL A 3 4.19 -12.34 16.47
CA VAL A 3 5.08 -12.98 17.47
C VAL A 3 4.49 -13.03 18.89
N GLY A 4 3.24 -12.62 19.07
CA GLY A 4 2.59 -12.58 20.38
C GLY A 4 3.05 -11.42 21.27
N PHE A 5 2.72 -11.52 22.55
CA PHE A 5 3.09 -10.53 23.56
C PHE A 5 4.29 -11.03 24.37
N GLY A 6 5.15 -10.11 24.82
CA GLY A 6 6.24 -10.42 25.75
C GLY A 6 7.39 -11.24 25.14
N GLU A 7 7.59 -11.20 23.83
CA GLU A 7 8.74 -11.87 23.18
C GLU A 7 10.06 -11.25 23.71
N GLU A 8 10.78 -12.04 24.52
CA GLU A 8 11.97 -11.57 25.24
C GLU A 8 13.08 -11.02 24.34
N ARG A 9 13.26 -11.58 23.13
CA ARG A 9 14.29 -11.10 22.20
C ARG A 9 13.98 -9.67 21.74
N LEU A 10 12.71 -9.35 21.50
CA LEU A 10 12.29 -8.00 21.12
C LEU A 10 12.44 -7.04 22.30
N VAL A 11 12.04 -7.46 23.51
CA VAL A 11 12.18 -6.64 24.73
C VAL A 11 13.65 -6.29 24.97
N LYS A 12 14.55 -7.28 24.93
CA LYS A 12 16.00 -7.08 25.12
C LYS A 12 16.62 -6.19 24.02
N ALA A 13 16.22 -6.39 22.77
CA ALA A 13 16.70 -5.56 21.66
C ALA A 13 16.25 -4.10 21.80
N ALA A 14 14.98 -3.86 22.17
CA ALA A 14 14.46 -2.53 22.43
C ALA A 14 15.18 -1.85 23.61
N GLN A 15 15.37 -2.56 24.71
CA GLN A 15 16.10 -2.05 25.86
C GLN A 15 17.52 -1.63 25.50
N LYS A 16 18.27 -2.50 24.81
CA LYS A 16 19.64 -2.20 24.35
C LYS A 16 19.68 -0.96 23.44
N GLN A 17 18.71 -0.85 22.53
CA GLN A 17 18.65 0.30 21.62
C GLN A 17 18.32 1.59 22.37
N LEU A 18 17.41 1.55 23.33
CA LEU A 18 17.07 2.70 24.18
C LEU A 18 18.25 3.18 25.04
N GLU A 19 19.10 2.28 25.51
CA GLU A 19 20.32 2.60 26.28
C GLU A 19 21.42 3.18 25.39
N THR A 20 21.46 2.79 24.10
CA THR A 20 22.52 3.22 23.15
C THR A 20 22.16 4.51 22.44
N LEU A 21 21.01 4.51 21.76
CA LEU A 21 20.48 5.63 20.99
C LEU A 21 18.97 5.44 20.85
N PRO A 22 18.16 6.02 21.77
CA PRO A 22 16.72 5.74 21.86
C PRO A 22 15.95 6.14 20.60
N TYR A 23 16.31 7.27 20.00
CA TYR A 23 15.76 7.73 18.72
C TYR A 23 16.72 8.73 18.08
N TYR A 24 16.69 8.77 16.75
CA TYR A 24 17.37 9.79 15.98
C TYR A 24 16.66 9.95 14.62
N HIS A 25 16.62 11.16 14.09
CA HIS A 25 15.98 11.41 12.83
C HIS A 25 16.84 10.98 11.64
N SER A 26 16.20 10.59 10.54
CA SER A 26 16.86 10.30 9.25
C SER A 26 16.77 11.47 8.26
N PHE A 27 16.52 12.68 8.77
CA PHE A 27 16.38 13.89 7.97
C PHE A 27 17.74 14.54 7.72
N THR A 28 17.91 15.18 6.56
CA THR A 28 19.09 15.99 6.22
C THR A 28 20.42 15.23 6.36
N HIS A 29 20.58 14.14 5.60
CA HIS A 29 21.83 13.36 5.56
C HIS A 29 22.21 12.69 6.90
N LYS A 30 21.25 12.49 7.79
CA LYS A 30 21.41 11.77 9.05
C LYS A 30 20.88 10.36 8.94
N SER A 31 21.52 9.45 9.64
CA SER A 31 21.07 8.04 9.76
C SER A 31 21.67 7.43 11.03
N HIS A 32 21.31 6.20 11.34
CA HIS A 32 21.90 5.43 12.42
C HIS A 32 22.03 3.95 12.03
N PRO A 33 22.92 3.18 12.69
CA PRO A 33 23.26 1.81 12.29
C PRO A 33 22.05 0.90 12.15
N ALA A 34 21.11 0.92 13.10
CA ALA A 34 19.94 0.04 13.08
C ALA A 34 19.06 0.24 11.83
N VAL A 35 18.91 1.49 11.34
CA VAL A 35 18.16 1.76 10.10
C VAL A 35 18.92 1.23 8.89
N ALA A 36 20.25 1.40 8.85
CA ALA A 36 21.06 0.91 7.74
C ALA A 36 21.01 -0.63 7.65
N GLU A 37 21.20 -1.31 8.78
CA GLU A 37 21.12 -2.78 8.88
C GLU A 37 19.72 -3.30 8.49
N LEU A 38 18.66 -2.65 8.96
CA LEU A 38 17.29 -3.02 8.58
C LEU A 38 17.05 -2.82 7.09
N SER A 39 17.51 -1.70 6.51
CA SER A 39 17.35 -1.43 5.08
C SER A 39 18.04 -2.49 4.23
N GLN A 40 19.26 -2.85 4.58
CA GLN A 40 19.97 -3.93 3.91
C GLN A 40 19.20 -5.24 4.01
N LYS A 41 18.75 -5.61 5.21
CA LYS A 41 18.01 -6.85 5.43
C LYS A 41 16.70 -6.90 4.66
N LEU A 42 15.97 -5.79 4.59
CA LEU A 42 14.71 -5.73 3.84
C LEU A 42 14.95 -5.88 2.33
N THR A 43 15.94 -5.21 1.77
CA THR A 43 16.26 -5.33 0.34
C THR A 43 16.74 -6.73 -0.03
N GLU A 44 17.46 -7.42 0.85
CA GLU A 44 17.84 -8.82 0.68
C GLU A 44 16.63 -9.77 0.69
N ILE A 45 15.68 -9.58 1.63
CA ILE A 45 14.51 -10.46 1.80
C ILE A 45 13.50 -10.29 0.67
N VAL A 46 13.27 -9.06 0.21
CA VAL A 46 12.31 -8.78 -0.86
C VAL A 46 12.72 -9.44 -2.18
N GLY A 47 14.02 -9.60 -2.43
CA GLY A 47 14.54 -10.37 -3.57
C GLY A 47 14.20 -9.81 -4.95
N LEU A 48 13.52 -8.67 -5.04
CA LEU A 48 13.33 -7.87 -6.25
C LEU A 48 14.50 -6.89 -6.36
N ASP A 49 14.70 -6.28 -7.52
CA ASP A 49 15.75 -5.25 -7.71
C ASP A 49 15.49 -3.97 -6.88
N MET A 50 15.13 -4.16 -5.61
CA MET A 50 14.89 -3.09 -4.64
C MET A 50 16.21 -2.70 -3.98
N THR A 51 16.54 -1.42 -4.03
CA THR A 51 17.81 -0.90 -3.54
C THR A 51 17.67 0.05 -2.34
N HIS A 52 16.45 0.49 -2.04
CA HIS A 52 16.18 1.48 -1.01
C HIS A 52 14.95 1.11 -0.20
N ALA A 53 14.94 1.48 1.08
CA ALA A 53 13.78 1.43 1.96
C ALA A 53 13.43 2.86 2.43
N HIS A 54 12.16 3.21 2.40
CA HIS A 54 11.62 4.47 2.90
C HIS A 54 10.81 4.20 4.17
N TYR A 55 11.14 4.91 5.25
CA TYR A 55 10.52 4.72 6.55
C TYR A 55 9.60 5.89 6.89
N THR A 56 8.47 5.56 7.47
CA THR A 56 7.45 6.52 7.94
C THR A 56 6.94 6.09 9.31
N ASN A 57 6.15 6.94 9.97
CA ASN A 57 5.61 6.61 11.29
C ASN A 57 4.34 5.76 11.25
N SER A 58 3.72 5.63 10.07
CA SER A 58 2.51 4.83 9.88
C SER A 58 2.37 4.32 8.45
N GLY A 59 1.54 3.28 8.26
CA GLY A 59 1.16 2.81 6.93
C GLY A 59 0.44 3.88 6.10
N SER A 60 -0.36 4.74 6.75
CA SER A 60 -1.01 5.86 6.06
C SER A 60 0.00 6.84 5.45
N GLU A 61 1.02 7.21 6.21
CA GLU A 61 2.10 8.07 5.70
C GLU A 61 2.93 7.38 4.61
N ALA A 62 3.15 6.07 4.72
CA ALA A 62 3.82 5.29 3.68
C ALA A 62 3.04 5.34 2.37
N ASN A 63 1.72 5.13 2.42
CA ASN A 63 0.85 5.19 1.26
C ASN A 63 0.76 6.58 0.64
N ASP A 64 0.64 7.62 1.46
CA ASP A 64 0.67 9.02 0.99
C ASP A 64 2.00 9.33 0.29
N SER A 65 3.12 8.85 0.86
CA SER A 65 4.46 9.02 0.26
C SER A 65 4.59 8.25 -1.05
N ALA A 66 4.11 7.01 -1.11
CA ALA A 66 4.12 6.19 -2.32
C ALA A 66 3.33 6.85 -3.45
N MET A 67 2.12 7.36 -3.17
CA MET A 67 1.30 8.09 -4.13
C MET A 67 2.02 9.32 -4.68
N LYS A 68 2.64 10.12 -3.80
CA LYS A 68 3.46 11.29 -4.21
C LYS A 68 4.66 10.90 -5.06
N MET A 69 5.36 9.81 -4.70
CA MET A 69 6.52 9.31 -5.45
C MET A 69 6.13 8.87 -6.86
N VAL A 70 5.00 8.16 -7.01
CA VAL A 70 4.48 7.75 -8.32
C VAL A 70 4.13 8.96 -9.18
N TRP A 71 3.51 9.99 -8.60
CA TRP A 71 3.21 11.23 -9.32
C TRP A 71 4.48 11.99 -9.72
N TYR A 72 5.46 12.10 -8.81
CA TYR A 72 6.75 12.71 -9.08
C TYR A 72 7.49 11.99 -10.22
N TYR A 73 7.53 10.65 -10.16
CA TYR A 73 8.14 9.81 -11.18
C TYR A 73 7.53 10.04 -12.57
N ASN A 74 6.21 10.05 -12.66
CA ASN A 74 5.53 10.30 -13.94
C ASN A 74 5.75 11.74 -14.44
N ASN A 75 5.81 12.73 -13.55
CA ASN A 75 6.17 14.10 -13.93
C ASN A 75 7.61 14.17 -14.48
N ALA A 76 8.56 13.52 -13.83
CA ALA A 76 9.95 13.47 -14.30
C ALA A 76 10.11 12.80 -15.67
N LEU A 77 9.19 11.89 -16.00
CA LEU A 77 9.12 11.23 -17.32
C LEU A 77 8.27 12.00 -18.36
N ASN A 78 7.87 13.25 -18.08
CA ASN A 78 6.97 14.03 -18.92
C ASN A 78 5.63 13.34 -19.23
N ARG A 79 5.05 12.65 -18.23
CA ARG A 79 3.73 12.00 -18.29
C ARG A 79 2.78 12.62 -17.26
N PRO A 80 2.41 13.92 -17.40
CA PRO A 80 1.66 14.65 -16.37
C PRO A 80 0.24 14.12 -16.15
N GLU A 81 -0.34 13.47 -17.15
CA GLU A 81 -1.70 12.89 -17.07
C GLU A 81 -1.75 11.53 -16.37
N LYS A 82 -0.59 10.86 -16.22
CA LYS A 82 -0.51 9.52 -15.64
C LYS A 82 -0.51 9.58 -14.11
N LYS A 83 -1.69 9.78 -13.52
CA LYS A 83 -1.92 10.09 -12.10
C LYS A 83 -2.91 9.19 -11.40
N LYS A 84 -3.77 8.47 -12.15
CA LYS A 84 -4.82 7.68 -11.55
C LYS A 84 -4.26 6.41 -10.93
N ILE A 85 -4.78 6.07 -9.76
CA ILE A 85 -4.44 4.85 -9.02
C ILE A 85 -5.71 4.02 -8.86
N ILE A 86 -5.63 2.74 -9.16
CA ILE A 86 -6.73 1.80 -8.94
C ILE A 86 -6.48 1.03 -7.66
N SER A 87 -7.44 1.02 -6.76
CA SER A 87 -7.48 0.19 -5.55
C SER A 87 -8.64 -0.79 -5.61
N ARG A 88 -8.91 -1.51 -4.55
CA ARG A 88 -10.00 -2.50 -4.47
C ARG A 88 -11.05 -2.07 -3.46
N PHE A 89 -12.33 -2.33 -3.77
CA PHE A 89 -13.37 -2.28 -2.77
C PHE A 89 -13.07 -3.25 -1.62
N LYS A 90 -13.46 -2.87 -0.41
CA LYS A 90 -13.25 -3.62 0.85
C LYS A 90 -11.78 -3.68 1.32
N ALA A 91 -10.82 -3.13 0.58
CA ALA A 91 -9.44 -3.00 1.03
C ALA A 91 -9.31 -1.84 2.03
N TYR A 92 -8.39 -1.97 2.99
CA TYR A 92 -8.04 -0.91 3.94
C TYR A 92 -6.58 -0.50 3.76
N HIS A 93 -6.35 0.79 3.50
CA HIS A 93 -5.01 1.32 3.21
C HIS A 93 -4.61 2.52 4.07
N GLY A 94 -5.46 2.93 5.00
CA GLY A 94 -5.19 4.02 5.93
C GLY A 94 -6.30 5.04 6.03
N ILE A 95 -6.03 6.13 6.74
CA ILE A 95 -7.03 7.13 7.14
C ILE A 95 -6.68 8.59 6.78
N THR A 96 -5.51 8.84 6.20
CA THR A 96 -5.16 10.16 5.66
C THR A 96 -5.94 10.43 4.38
N ILE A 97 -5.89 11.65 3.87
CA ILE A 97 -6.65 12.01 2.64
C ILE A 97 -6.31 11.08 1.47
N ALA A 98 -5.03 10.79 1.24
CA ALA A 98 -4.62 9.94 0.12
C ALA A 98 -4.81 8.45 0.46
N SER A 99 -4.34 7.96 1.59
CA SER A 99 -4.52 6.55 1.96
C SER A 99 -5.97 6.19 2.27
N GLY A 100 -6.75 7.12 2.83
CA GLY A 100 -8.20 6.98 3.00
C GLY A 100 -8.93 6.91 1.67
N SER A 101 -8.45 7.63 0.65
CA SER A 101 -8.97 7.49 -0.72
C SER A 101 -8.66 6.13 -1.32
N LEU A 102 -7.49 5.55 -1.04
CA LEU A 102 -7.15 4.17 -1.47
C LEU A 102 -7.98 3.12 -0.75
N THR A 103 -8.40 3.38 0.49
CA THR A 103 -9.31 2.51 1.24
C THR A 103 -10.63 2.36 0.50
N GLY A 104 -11.04 1.11 0.21
CA GLY A 104 -12.25 0.81 -0.56
C GLY A 104 -13.48 0.53 0.30
N ILE A 105 -13.60 1.17 1.46
CA ILE A 105 -14.71 1.03 2.42
C ILE A 105 -15.58 2.28 2.36
N PRO A 106 -16.80 2.22 1.76
CA PRO A 106 -17.61 3.42 1.49
C PRO A 106 -17.90 4.29 2.72
N MET A 107 -18.13 3.68 3.89
CA MET A 107 -18.37 4.43 5.12
C MET A 107 -17.18 5.31 5.55
N MET A 108 -15.99 5.04 5.06
CA MET A 108 -14.79 5.86 5.32
C MET A 108 -14.61 6.99 4.30
N HIS A 109 -15.49 7.06 3.31
CA HIS A 109 -15.53 8.12 2.31
C HIS A 109 -16.68 9.10 2.55
N ASN A 110 -17.82 8.56 3.01
CA ASN A 110 -19.02 9.35 3.26
C ASN A 110 -18.70 10.49 4.25
N ASP A 111 -19.19 11.66 3.98
CA ASP A 111 -19.04 12.87 4.81
C ASP A 111 -17.58 13.39 4.95
N PHE A 112 -16.61 12.81 4.22
CA PHE A 112 -15.20 13.22 4.21
C PHE A 112 -14.71 13.72 2.84
N ASP A 113 -15.61 13.89 1.88
CA ASP A 113 -15.27 14.28 0.50
C ASP A 113 -14.25 13.36 -0.19
N LEU A 114 -14.30 12.07 0.15
CA LEU A 114 -13.45 11.02 -0.42
C LEU A 114 -14.26 10.08 -1.33
N PRO A 115 -13.60 9.35 -2.23
CA PRO A 115 -12.16 9.37 -2.53
C PRO A 115 -11.75 10.56 -3.41
N LEU A 116 -10.44 10.83 -3.45
CA LEU A 116 -9.86 11.77 -4.43
C LEU A 116 -10.17 11.29 -5.86
N LYS A 117 -10.40 12.22 -6.78
CA LYS A 117 -10.75 11.92 -8.19
C LYS A 117 -9.72 11.03 -8.92
N GLN A 118 -8.48 11.03 -8.46
CA GLN A 118 -7.41 10.22 -9.01
C GLN A 118 -7.41 8.78 -8.50
N VAL A 119 -8.28 8.44 -7.55
CA VAL A 119 -8.36 7.09 -6.98
C VAL A 119 -9.64 6.42 -7.43
N LEU A 120 -9.48 5.30 -8.11
CA LEU A 120 -10.54 4.47 -8.63
C LEU A 120 -10.58 3.15 -7.86
N HIS A 121 -11.73 2.49 -7.83
CA HIS A 121 -11.89 1.20 -7.17
C HIS A 121 -12.42 0.15 -8.12
N THR A 122 -11.77 -1.02 -8.10
CA THR A 122 -12.23 -2.22 -8.80
C THR A 122 -12.79 -3.24 -7.81
N ARG A 123 -13.38 -4.31 -8.31
CA ARG A 123 -13.99 -5.38 -7.51
C ARG A 123 -12.99 -6.02 -6.53
N CYS A 124 -13.48 -6.37 -5.34
CA CYS A 124 -12.78 -7.24 -4.41
C CYS A 124 -12.80 -8.69 -4.95
N PRO A 125 -11.65 -9.38 -5.12
CA PRO A 125 -11.60 -10.74 -5.65
C PRO A 125 -11.95 -11.79 -4.57
N HIS A 126 -13.11 -11.67 -3.95
CA HIS A 126 -13.56 -12.55 -2.88
C HIS A 126 -14.64 -13.52 -3.42
N PHE A 127 -14.20 -14.63 -4.00
CA PHE A 127 -15.07 -15.61 -4.67
C PHE A 127 -16.27 -16.05 -3.84
N TRP A 128 -16.06 -16.40 -2.58
CA TRP A 128 -17.13 -16.86 -1.69
C TRP A 128 -18.30 -15.88 -1.53
N ARG A 129 -18.04 -14.56 -1.62
CA ARG A 129 -19.07 -13.52 -1.44
C ARG A 129 -19.55 -12.90 -2.74
N GLU A 130 -18.72 -12.91 -3.77
CA GLU A 130 -18.92 -12.15 -5.00
C GLU A 130 -19.09 -13.06 -6.23
N GLY A 131 -18.85 -14.38 -6.06
CA GLY A 131 -19.10 -15.39 -7.09
C GLY A 131 -20.58 -15.51 -7.39
N GLN A 132 -20.91 -15.82 -8.64
CA GLN A 132 -22.27 -16.06 -9.10
C GLN A 132 -22.65 -17.54 -8.94
N GLU A 133 -23.94 -17.85 -8.92
CA GLU A 133 -24.39 -19.22 -8.84
C GLU A 133 -23.91 -20.02 -10.06
N GLY A 134 -23.21 -21.13 -9.79
CA GLY A 134 -22.64 -22.01 -10.82
C GLY A 134 -21.30 -21.52 -11.41
N GLU A 135 -20.79 -20.33 -11.01
CA GLU A 135 -19.50 -19.81 -11.44
C GLU A 135 -18.36 -20.54 -10.72
N THR A 136 -17.35 -20.95 -11.45
CA THR A 136 -16.11 -21.47 -10.87
C THR A 136 -15.20 -20.33 -10.39
N GLU A 137 -14.24 -20.63 -9.51
CA GLU A 137 -13.26 -19.65 -9.03
C GLU A 137 -12.42 -19.08 -10.18
N GLU A 138 -12.09 -19.89 -11.20
CA GLU A 138 -11.34 -19.47 -12.38
C GLU A 138 -12.16 -18.51 -13.27
N GLU A 139 -13.44 -18.79 -13.47
CA GLU A 139 -14.36 -17.91 -14.20
C GLU A 139 -14.55 -16.58 -13.47
N PHE A 140 -14.70 -16.63 -12.15
CA PHE A 140 -14.75 -15.44 -11.30
C PHE A 140 -13.48 -14.59 -11.39
N ALA A 141 -12.30 -15.22 -11.30
CA ALA A 141 -11.02 -14.52 -11.44
C ALA A 141 -10.91 -13.86 -12.81
N SER A 142 -11.30 -14.56 -13.87
CA SER A 142 -11.33 -14.04 -15.24
C SER A 142 -12.28 -12.83 -15.38
N ARG A 143 -13.46 -12.90 -14.74
CA ARG A 143 -14.41 -11.79 -14.70
C ARG A 143 -13.84 -10.58 -13.95
N CYS A 144 -13.19 -10.77 -12.80
CA CYS A 144 -12.53 -9.69 -12.08
C CYS A 144 -11.42 -9.02 -12.92
N ALA A 145 -10.62 -9.82 -13.64
CA ALA A 145 -9.59 -9.32 -14.52
C ALA A 145 -10.20 -8.51 -15.69
N LYS A 146 -11.31 -8.97 -16.26
CA LYS A 146 -12.00 -8.27 -17.34
C LYS A 146 -12.64 -6.96 -16.88
N GLU A 147 -13.22 -6.92 -15.68
CA GLU A 147 -13.73 -5.68 -15.09
C GLU A 147 -12.63 -4.65 -14.87
N LEU A 148 -11.46 -5.09 -14.39
CA LEU A 148 -10.29 -4.22 -14.24
C LEU A 148 -9.79 -3.71 -15.60
N GLU A 149 -9.70 -4.57 -16.60
CA GLU A 149 -9.32 -4.18 -17.97
C GLU A 149 -10.29 -3.12 -18.53
N ASN A 150 -11.59 -3.35 -18.40
CA ASN A 150 -12.59 -2.39 -18.86
C ASN A 150 -12.46 -1.03 -18.15
N LEU A 151 -12.27 -1.04 -16.80
CA LEU A 151 -12.03 0.19 -16.05
C LEU A 151 -10.81 0.96 -16.56
N ILE A 152 -9.71 0.26 -16.87
CA ILE A 152 -8.49 0.88 -17.42
C ILE A 152 -8.75 1.47 -18.80
N LEU A 153 -9.49 0.76 -19.65
CA LEU A 153 -9.81 1.22 -21.01
C LEU A 153 -10.72 2.45 -20.99
N ASP A 154 -11.76 2.43 -20.12
CA ASP A 154 -12.73 3.53 -20.00
C ASP A 154 -12.07 4.82 -19.45
N GLU A 155 -11.16 4.66 -18.49
CA GLU A 155 -10.45 5.79 -17.87
C GLU A 155 -9.27 6.31 -18.70
N GLY A 156 -8.85 5.54 -19.71
CA GLY A 156 -7.69 5.82 -20.57
C GLY A 156 -6.39 5.22 -20.00
N PRO A 157 -5.82 4.19 -20.66
CA PRO A 157 -4.63 3.45 -20.15
C PRO A 157 -3.43 4.35 -19.83
N ASP A 158 -3.27 5.44 -20.59
CA ASP A 158 -2.16 6.38 -20.38
C ASP A 158 -2.34 7.26 -19.14
N THR A 159 -3.53 7.26 -18.51
CA THR A 159 -3.79 8.02 -17.28
C THR A 159 -3.59 7.19 -16.02
N ILE A 160 -3.59 5.86 -16.12
CA ILE A 160 -3.43 4.94 -15.00
C ILE A 160 -1.94 4.73 -14.71
N CYS A 161 -1.52 4.99 -13.48
CA CYS A 161 -0.12 4.86 -13.08
C CYS A 161 0.17 3.67 -12.14
N LEU A 162 -0.81 3.19 -11.42
CA LEU A 162 -0.61 2.16 -10.40
C LEU A 162 -1.90 1.37 -10.17
N LEU A 163 -1.77 0.05 -10.04
CA LEU A 163 -2.74 -0.81 -9.37
C LEU A 163 -2.24 -1.08 -7.95
N TYR A 164 -2.96 -0.55 -6.97
CA TYR A 164 -2.65 -0.73 -5.56
C TYR A 164 -3.40 -1.95 -5.04
N THR A 165 -2.67 -2.99 -4.68
CA THR A 165 -3.23 -4.24 -4.17
C THR A 165 -3.22 -4.28 -2.64
N SER A 166 -3.55 -5.41 -2.02
CA SER A 166 -3.56 -5.55 -0.57
C SER A 166 -2.18 -5.34 0.05
N ASP A 167 -2.14 -4.85 1.28
CA ASP A 167 -0.97 -4.87 2.15
C ASP A 167 -1.10 -5.97 3.21
N ALA A 168 -0.11 -6.07 4.12
CA ALA A 168 -0.11 -7.07 5.18
C ALA A 168 -1.29 -6.94 6.18
N ALA A 169 -1.96 -5.79 6.25
CA ALA A 169 -3.14 -5.59 7.08
C ALA A 169 -4.38 -6.26 6.49
N ASP A 170 -4.49 -6.33 5.18
CA ASP A 170 -5.62 -6.98 4.48
C ASP A 170 -5.59 -8.50 4.67
N GLU A 171 -4.42 -9.09 4.84
CA GLU A 171 -4.25 -10.54 5.07
C GLU A 171 -4.83 -10.99 6.42
N GLN A 172 -4.96 -10.10 7.39
CA GLN A 172 -5.50 -10.41 8.72
C GLN A 172 -7.03 -10.43 8.78
N GLN A 173 -7.72 -10.04 7.72
CA GLN A 173 -9.19 -10.00 7.63
C GLN A 173 -9.79 -11.20 6.90
N ARG A 174 -9.00 -12.20 6.58
CA ARG A 174 -9.43 -13.44 5.92
C ARG A 174 -9.81 -14.52 6.92
#